data_69db93e611810b2c845de9d71a9cd40e
#
_entry.id   69db93e611810b2c845de9d71a9cd40e
#
_cell.length_a   1.000
_cell.length_b   1.000
_cell.length_c   1.000
_cell.angle_alpha   90.00
_cell.angle_beta   90.00
_cell.angle_gamma   90.00
#
_symmetry.space_group_name_H-M   'P 1'
#
loop_
_entity.id
_entity.type
_entity.pdbx_description
1 polymer ?
#
loop_
_entity_poly.entity_id
_entity_poly.type
_entity_poly.pdbx_seq_one_letter_code
_entity_poly.pdbx_strand_id
1 'polypeptide(L)'
;MADDRQEMGTLGLLALLIGGGCLLVALVSVFNVAFELELSIKVSGTETELPQHWDEVVGLAAVGALIVGLTVFGGFVRRRFAAAKGRPLVRVGILAGAALFLAAAFRGLQIVALTHTYGSMLAYYATDGDLDDVRAELAKGPDRSALDQAVGRAAQYDNAGALALLLEAGADMRDATREPQFRRCALVGRKPAFVRTALAHRVTADACPNGETAVREAVERGQDDAETAEIVALLMAAGWSAAATPEYDRRTAAEIAAAKQWTHTVAALAAATR
;
A
#
# COMPACT_ATOMS: atom_id res chain seq x y z
N MET A 1 22.54 -31.93 -32.12
CA MET A 1 21.06 -31.87 -32.22
C MET A 1 20.32 -32.74 -31.20
N ALA A 2 20.93 -33.78 -30.61
CA ALA A 2 20.31 -34.58 -29.53
C ALA A 2 20.47 -33.94 -28.17
N ASP A 3 21.55 -33.19 -27.95
CA ASP A 3 21.92 -32.56 -26.67
C ASP A 3 20.95 -31.43 -26.23
N ASP A 4 20.55 -30.56 -27.16
CA ASP A 4 19.58 -29.47 -26.91
C ASP A 4 18.18 -29.93 -26.41
N ARG A 5 17.79 -31.16 -26.79
CA ARG A 5 16.49 -31.72 -26.36
C ARG A 5 16.54 -32.19 -24.90
N GLN A 6 17.73 -32.61 -24.44
CA GLN A 6 17.93 -33.13 -23.08
C GLN A 6 18.01 -32.00 -22.06
N GLU A 7 18.74 -30.91 -22.38
CA GLU A 7 18.88 -29.76 -21.45
C GLU A 7 17.56 -28.99 -21.22
N MET A 8 16.75 -28.80 -22.30
CA MET A 8 15.46 -28.13 -22.12
C MET A 8 14.41 -29.01 -21.44
N GLY A 9 14.58 -30.32 -21.47
CA GLY A 9 13.79 -31.25 -20.67
C GLY A 9 14.09 -31.15 -19.20
N THR A 10 15.36 -30.98 -18.84
CA THR A 10 15.84 -30.86 -17.46
C THR A 10 15.39 -29.55 -16.80
N LEU A 11 15.51 -28.41 -17.47
CA LEU A 11 15.04 -27.12 -16.97
C LEU A 11 13.52 -27.09 -16.79
N GLY A 12 12.76 -27.66 -17.75
CA GLY A 12 11.31 -27.78 -17.63
C GLY A 12 10.89 -28.68 -16.48
N LEU A 13 11.59 -29.79 -16.27
CA LEU A 13 11.36 -30.70 -15.15
C LEU A 13 11.69 -30.03 -13.82
N LEU A 14 12.79 -29.30 -13.73
CA LEU A 14 13.17 -28.55 -12.54
C LEU A 14 12.13 -27.48 -12.19
N ALA A 15 11.67 -26.72 -13.17
CA ALA A 15 10.61 -25.71 -12.97
C ALA A 15 9.30 -26.35 -12.49
N LEU A 16 8.91 -27.49 -13.05
CA LEU A 16 7.74 -28.23 -12.59
C LEU A 16 7.91 -28.79 -11.18
N LEU A 17 9.09 -29.24 -10.81
CA LEU A 17 9.37 -29.69 -9.45
C LEU A 17 9.32 -28.54 -8.44
N ILE A 18 9.90 -27.38 -8.79
CA ILE A 18 9.86 -26.18 -7.91
C ILE A 18 8.40 -25.68 -7.79
N GLY A 19 7.71 -25.47 -8.91
CA GLY A 19 6.33 -24.97 -8.89
C GLY A 19 5.36 -25.96 -8.23
N GLY A 20 5.54 -27.26 -8.50
CA GLY A 20 4.79 -28.34 -7.83
C GLY A 20 5.08 -28.41 -6.34
N GLY A 21 6.34 -28.20 -5.93
CA GLY A 21 6.75 -28.09 -4.54
C GLY A 21 6.05 -26.93 -3.82
N CYS A 22 6.02 -25.75 -4.42
CA CYS A 22 5.29 -24.59 -3.87
C CYS A 22 3.79 -24.89 -3.70
N LEU A 23 3.16 -25.54 -4.69
CA LEU A 23 1.75 -25.91 -4.61
C LEU A 23 1.49 -26.95 -3.51
N LEU A 24 2.41 -27.90 -3.34
CA LEU A 24 2.28 -28.93 -2.30
C LEU A 24 2.44 -28.30 -0.91
N VAL A 25 3.41 -27.39 -0.72
CA VAL A 25 3.56 -26.65 0.53
C VAL A 25 2.34 -25.79 0.80
N ALA A 26 1.83 -25.07 -0.21
CA ALA A 26 0.59 -24.32 -0.07
C ALA A 26 -0.59 -25.19 0.34
N LEU A 27 -0.74 -26.39 -0.24
CA LEU A 27 -1.78 -27.34 0.12
C LEU A 27 -1.67 -27.79 1.59
N VAL A 28 -0.46 -28.13 2.04
CA VAL A 28 -0.22 -28.50 3.45
C VAL A 28 -0.51 -27.32 4.38
N SER A 29 -0.12 -26.10 3.96
CA SER A 29 -0.37 -24.88 4.73
C SER A 29 -1.86 -24.52 4.85
N VAL A 30 -2.72 -24.96 3.92
CA VAL A 30 -4.18 -24.85 4.07
C VAL A 30 -4.63 -25.59 5.35
N PHE A 31 -4.10 -26.79 5.59
CA PHE A 31 -4.42 -27.54 6.82
C PHE A 31 -3.80 -26.87 8.05
N ASN A 32 -2.58 -26.34 7.93
CA ASN A 32 -1.91 -25.63 9.01
C ASN A 32 -2.74 -24.44 9.49
N VAL A 33 -3.19 -23.58 8.55
CA VAL A 33 -4.02 -22.40 8.87
C VAL A 33 -5.42 -22.78 9.31
N ALA A 34 -6.04 -23.78 8.65
CA ALA A 34 -7.43 -24.19 8.98
C ALA A 34 -7.57 -24.83 10.35
N PHE A 35 -6.53 -25.50 10.85
CA PHE A 35 -6.55 -26.24 12.12
C PHE A 35 -5.59 -25.66 13.17
N GLU A 36 -4.94 -24.51 12.89
CA GLU A 36 -4.00 -23.84 13.80
C GLU A 36 -2.90 -24.79 14.35
N LEU A 37 -2.30 -25.60 13.46
CA LEU A 37 -1.43 -26.72 13.86
C LEU A 37 0.02 -26.32 14.16
N GLU A 38 0.45 -25.10 13.84
CA GLU A 38 1.85 -24.62 14.01
C GLU A 38 2.90 -25.58 13.41
N LEU A 39 2.63 -26.12 12.23
CA LEU A 39 3.51 -27.08 11.57
C LEU A 39 4.77 -26.40 11.04
N SER A 40 5.91 -27.08 11.16
CA SER A 40 7.18 -26.70 10.55
C SER A 40 7.72 -27.78 9.62
N ILE A 41 8.53 -27.37 8.63
CA ILE A 41 9.23 -28.30 7.73
C ILE A 41 10.72 -28.17 7.99
N LYS A 42 11.40 -29.31 8.22
CA LYS A 42 12.84 -29.34 8.40
C LYS A 42 13.53 -29.71 7.09
N VAL A 43 14.25 -28.74 6.48
CA VAL A 43 15.02 -28.96 5.27
C VAL A 43 16.49 -28.71 5.55
N SER A 44 17.34 -29.69 5.30
CA SER A 44 18.79 -29.59 5.46
C SER A 44 19.28 -29.04 6.82
N GLY A 45 18.56 -29.36 7.90
CA GLY A 45 18.91 -28.89 9.25
C GLY A 45 18.36 -27.52 9.64
N THR A 46 17.73 -26.81 8.73
CA THR A 46 17.02 -25.56 9.00
C THR A 46 15.53 -25.86 9.16
N GLU A 47 14.96 -25.43 10.26
CA GLU A 47 13.51 -25.53 10.52
C GLU A 47 12.85 -24.26 9.95
N THR A 48 11.89 -24.46 9.06
CA THR A 48 11.13 -23.37 8.43
C THR A 48 9.67 -23.57 8.82
N GLU A 49 9.09 -22.56 9.45
CA GLU A 49 7.68 -22.54 9.77
C GLU A 49 6.84 -22.50 8.48
N LEU A 50 5.77 -23.26 8.45
CA LEU A 50 4.80 -23.20 7.37
C LEU A 50 3.98 -21.91 7.47
N PRO A 51 3.47 -21.38 6.34
CA PRO A 51 2.54 -20.26 6.34
C PRO A 51 1.44 -20.42 7.40
N GLN A 52 1.31 -19.39 8.26
CA GLN A 52 0.33 -19.38 9.35
C GLN A 52 -0.89 -18.51 9.02
N HIS A 53 -0.81 -17.70 7.95
CA HIS A 53 -1.89 -16.82 7.51
C HIS A 53 -2.35 -17.17 6.10
N TRP A 54 -3.64 -16.97 5.83
CA TRP A 54 -4.25 -17.29 4.53
C TRP A 54 -3.64 -16.54 3.36
N ASP A 55 -3.19 -15.31 3.56
CA ASP A 55 -2.53 -14.48 2.56
C ASP A 55 -1.18 -15.08 2.11
N GLU A 56 -0.40 -15.63 3.04
CA GLU A 56 0.86 -16.32 2.74
C GLU A 56 0.60 -17.60 1.93
N VAL A 57 -0.43 -18.37 2.31
CA VAL A 57 -0.83 -19.59 1.60
C VAL A 57 -1.26 -19.26 0.16
N VAL A 58 -2.08 -18.23 0.00
CA VAL A 58 -2.54 -17.78 -1.33
C VAL A 58 -1.37 -17.25 -2.16
N GLY A 59 -0.46 -16.49 -1.56
CA GLY A 59 0.76 -16.01 -2.22
C GLY A 59 1.63 -17.14 -2.74
N LEU A 60 1.90 -18.15 -1.90
CA LEU A 60 2.70 -19.32 -2.28
C LEU A 60 2.03 -20.16 -3.37
N ALA A 61 0.70 -20.35 -3.27
CA ALA A 61 -0.08 -21.06 -4.29
C ALA A 61 -0.05 -20.32 -5.64
N ALA A 62 -0.17 -18.99 -5.62
CA ALA A 62 -0.12 -18.15 -6.83
C ALA A 62 1.24 -18.26 -7.52
N VAL A 63 2.34 -18.21 -6.76
CA VAL A 63 3.71 -18.39 -7.30
C VAL A 63 3.88 -19.77 -7.90
N GLY A 64 3.47 -20.82 -7.20
CA GLY A 64 3.53 -22.20 -7.71
C GLY A 64 2.73 -22.38 -8.98
N ALA A 65 1.50 -21.89 -9.01
CA ALA A 65 0.64 -21.94 -10.20
C ALA A 65 1.21 -21.16 -11.38
N LEU A 66 1.82 -20.00 -11.12
CA LEU A 66 2.49 -19.20 -12.15
C LEU A 66 3.67 -19.98 -12.78
N ILE A 67 4.55 -20.57 -11.97
CA ILE A 67 5.70 -21.34 -12.44
C ILE A 67 5.25 -22.52 -13.30
N VAL A 68 4.28 -23.31 -12.81
CA VAL A 68 3.73 -24.47 -13.54
C VAL A 68 3.05 -23.98 -14.82
N GLY A 69 2.21 -22.94 -14.73
CA GLY A 69 1.50 -22.38 -15.88
C GLY A 69 2.45 -21.88 -16.97
N LEU A 70 3.49 -21.14 -16.62
CA LEU A 70 4.50 -20.66 -17.57
C LEU A 70 5.28 -21.82 -18.22
N THR A 71 5.60 -22.86 -17.46
CA THR A 71 6.30 -24.03 -17.98
C THR A 71 5.45 -24.80 -18.98
N VAL A 72 4.17 -25.06 -18.65
CA VAL A 72 3.21 -25.73 -19.54
C VAL A 72 2.93 -24.89 -20.77
N PHE A 73 2.71 -23.57 -20.58
CA PHE A 73 2.49 -22.63 -21.67
C PHE A 73 3.69 -22.54 -22.61
N GLY A 74 4.91 -22.44 -22.09
CA GLY A 74 6.14 -22.46 -22.86
C GLY A 74 6.28 -23.74 -23.71
N GLY A 75 5.96 -24.90 -23.13
CA GLY A 75 5.91 -26.17 -23.84
C GLY A 75 4.87 -26.18 -24.94
N PHE A 76 3.68 -25.63 -24.70
CA PHE A 76 2.61 -25.49 -25.70
C PHE A 76 3.03 -24.59 -26.87
N VAL A 77 3.54 -23.39 -26.59
CA VAL A 77 4.03 -22.42 -27.58
C VAL A 77 5.11 -23.06 -28.45
N ARG A 78 6.09 -23.73 -27.83
CA ARG A 78 7.17 -24.41 -28.53
C ARG A 78 6.64 -25.48 -29.49
N ARG A 79 5.69 -26.31 -29.06
CA ARG A 79 5.08 -27.36 -29.92
C ARG A 79 4.35 -26.72 -31.10
N ARG A 80 3.55 -25.67 -30.87
CA ARG A 80 2.83 -24.96 -31.93
C ARG A 80 3.77 -24.25 -32.89
N PHE A 81 4.83 -23.64 -32.38
CA PHE A 81 5.85 -23.00 -33.21
C PHE A 81 6.61 -24.01 -34.11
N ALA A 82 6.94 -25.17 -33.57
CA ALA A 82 7.56 -26.25 -34.36
C ALA A 82 6.62 -26.80 -35.45
N ALA A 83 5.34 -26.99 -35.11
CA ALA A 83 4.33 -27.46 -36.06
C ALA A 83 4.06 -26.44 -37.20
N ALA A 84 4.30 -25.18 -36.98
CA ALA A 84 4.16 -24.10 -37.97
C ALA A 84 5.40 -23.95 -38.89
N LYS A 85 6.23 -25.01 -39.04
CA LYS A 85 7.39 -25.00 -39.92
C LYS A 85 6.93 -24.74 -41.37
N GLY A 86 7.53 -23.71 -42.01
CA GLY A 86 7.17 -23.28 -43.38
C GLY A 86 6.02 -22.26 -43.44
N ARG A 87 5.44 -21.83 -42.29
CA ARG A 87 4.34 -20.85 -42.27
C ARG A 87 4.75 -19.62 -41.42
N PRO A 88 5.50 -18.66 -41.99
CA PRO A 88 6.08 -17.55 -41.20
C PRO A 88 5.04 -16.69 -40.49
N LEU A 89 3.91 -16.39 -41.15
CA LEU A 89 2.83 -15.59 -40.56
C LEU A 89 2.21 -16.28 -39.33
N VAL A 90 2.05 -17.61 -39.36
CA VAL A 90 1.54 -18.36 -38.21
C VAL A 90 2.52 -18.33 -37.05
N ARG A 91 3.82 -18.39 -37.32
CA ARG A 91 4.85 -18.25 -36.24
C ARG A 91 4.84 -16.89 -35.62
N VAL A 92 4.74 -15.81 -36.39
CA VAL A 92 4.62 -14.44 -35.87
C VAL A 92 3.37 -14.33 -35.02
N GLY A 93 2.22 -14.86 -35.46
CA GLY A 93 0.99 -14.87 -34.66
C GLY A 93 1.12 -15.63 -33.34
N ILE A 94 1.82 -16.79 -33.33
CA ILE A 94 2.08 -17.54 -32.06
C ILE A 94 2.95 -16.74 -31.11
N LEU A 95 4.01 -16.08 -31.59
CA LEU A 95 4.89 -15.25 -30.72
C LEU A 95 4.17 -14.01 -30.21
N ALA A 96 3.40 -13.34 -31.06
CA ALA A 96 2.61 -12.18 -30.63
C ALA A 96 1.56 -12.57 -29.59
N GLY A 97 0.84 -13.67 -29.81
CA GLY A 97 -0.12 -14.19 -28.82
C GLY A 97 0.54 -14.58 -27.49
N ALA A 98 1.72 -15.22 -27.55
CA ALA A 98 2.49 -15.56 -26.37
C ALA A 98 2.95 -14.30 -25.60
N ALA A 99 3.43 -13.28 -26.31
CA ALA A 99 3.86 -12.02 -25.70
C ALA A 99 2.69 -11.29 -25.04
N LEU A 100 1.53 -11.22 -25.70
CA LEU A 100 0.32 -10.62 -25.13
C LEU A 100 -0.17 -11.38 -23.89
N PHE A 101 -0.14 -12.71 -23.92
CA PHE A 101 -0.50 -13.51 -22.75
C PHE A 101 0.44 -13.27 -21.58
N LEU A 102 1.75 -13.24 -21.81
CA LEU A 102 2.74 -12.96 -20.76
C LEU A 102 2.58 -11.56 -20.20
N ALA A 103 2.33 -10.56 -21.05
CA ALA A 103 2.08 -9.18 -20.62
C ALA A 103 0.82 -9.09 -19.73
N ALA A 104 -0.27 -9.76 -20.14
CA ALA A 104 -1.50 -9.80 -19.35
C ALA A 104 -1.31 -10.54 -18.02
N ALA A 105 -0.59 -11.68 -18.01
CA ALA A 105 -0.28 -12.42 -16.79
C ALA A 105 0.59 -11.60 -15.83
N PHE A 106 1.61 -10.92 -16.35
CA PHE A 106 2.47 -10.03 -15.55
C PHE A 106 1.67 -8.88 -14.95
N ARG A 107 0.79 -8.26 -15.76
CA ARG A 107 -0.08 -7.18 -15.27
C ARG A 107 -1.05 -7.67 -14.19
N GLY A 108 -1.64 -8.83 -14.37
CA GLY A 108 -2.50 -9.46 -13.36
C GLY A 108 -1.76 -9.71 -12.05
N LEU A 109 -0.55 -10.29 -12.12
CA LEU A 109 0.30 -10.52 -10.95
C LEU A 109 0.66 -9.20 -10.24
N GLN A 110 1.02 -8.16 -11.00
CA GLN A 110 1.31 -6.84 -10.48
C GLN A 110 0.10 -6.27 -9.69
N ILE A 111 -1.11 -6.36 -10.27
CA ILE A 111 -2.34 -5.89 -9.62
C ILE A 111 -2.56 -6.65 -8.30
N VAL A 112 -2.45 -7.99 -8.31
CA VAL A 112 -2.60 -8.81 -7.10
C VAL A 112 -1.59 -8.43 -6.04
N ALA A 113 -0.31 -8.29 -6.41
CA ALA A 113 0.75 -7.90 -5.47
C ALA A 113 0.52 -6.50 -4.87
N LEU A 114 0.14 -5.53 -5.70
CA LEU A 114 -0.15 -4.17 -5.24
C LEU A 114 -1.40 -4.13 -4.34
N THR A 115 -2.46 -4.83 -4.74
CA THR A 115 -3.69 -4.91 -3.92
C THR A 115 -3.42 -5.57 -2.58
N HIS A 116 -2.59 -6.62 -2.55
CA HIS A 116 -2.19 -7.27 -1.31
C HIS A 116 -1.38 -6.33 -0.40
N THR A 117 -0.43 -5.57 -0.96
CA THR A 117 0.45 -4.68 -0.19
C THR A 117 -0.26 -3.42 0.29
N TYR A 118 -1.14 -2.85 -0.52
CA TYR A 118 -1.78 -1.55 -0.27
C TYR A 118 -3.26 -1.66 0.12
N GLY A 119 -3.84 -2.85 0.05
CA GLY A 119 -5.26 -3.13 0.31
C GLY A 119 -6.16 -2.89 -0.91
N SER A 120 -5.86 -1.88 -1.74
CA SER A 120 -6.59 -1.60 -2.99
C SER A 120 -5.70 -0.89 -3.99
N MET A 121 -6.08 -0.91 -5.28
CA MET A 121 -5.39 -0.12 -6.31
C MET A 121 -5.54 1.38 -6.07
N LEU A 122 -6.70 1.82 -5.58
CA LEU A 122 -6.93 3.22 -5.20
C LEU A 122 -5.95 3.65 -4.10
N ALA A 123 -5.74 2.82 -3.08
CA ALA A 123 -4.80 3.08 -2.00
C ALA A 123 -3.34 3.13 -2.51
N TYR A 124 -2.98 2.26 -3.46
CA TYR A 124 -1.68 2.32 -4.12
C TYR A 124 -1.46 3.65 -4.86
N TYR A 125 -2.40 4.07 -5.71
CA TYR A 125 -2.27 5.33 -6.44
C TYR A 125 -2.33 6.57 -5.53
N ALA A 126 -3.01 6.47 -4.39
CA ALA A 126 -3.04 7.54 -3.39
C ALA A 126 -1.68 7.77 -2.69
N THR A 127 -0.72 6.84 -2.79
CA THR A 127 0.63 7.02 -2.20
C THR A 127 1.46 8.04 -2.98
N ASP A 128 1.78 7.75 -4.23
CA ASP A 128 2.67 8.55 -5.09
C ASP A 128 2.22 8.48 -6.56
N GLY A 129 0.97 8.10 -6.78
CA GLY A 129 0.44 7.90 -8.10
C GLY A 129 0.11 9.18 -8.84
N ASP A 130 -0.03 9.04 -10.13
CA ASP A 130 -0.62 10.07 -10.96
C ASP A 130 -2.08 10.30 -10.55
N LEU A 131 -2.48 11.56 -10.42
CA LEU A 131 -3.85 11.93 -10.07
C LEU A 131 -4.87 11.45 -11.09
N ASP A 132 -4.47 11.21 -12.33
CA ASP A 132 -5.33 10.64 -13.35
C ASP A 132 -5.64 9.16 -13.07
N ASP A 133 -4.67 8.40 -12.53
CA ASP A 133 -4.92 7.04 -12.05
C ASP A 133 -5.86 7.02 -10.84
N VAL A 134 -5.71 7.97 -9.91
CA VAL A 134 -6.65 8.13 -8.79
C VAL A 134 -8.07 8.41 -9.30
N ARG A 135 -8.23 9.34 -10.26
CA ARG A 135 -9.55 9.63 -10.89
C ARG A 135 -10.12 8.42 -11.60
N ALA A 136 -9.28 7.67 -12.32
CA ALA A 136 -9.72 6.48 -13.04
C ALA A 136 -10.21 5.36 -12.07
N GLU A 137 -9.57 5.20 -10.92
CA GLU A 137 -10.03 4.24 -9.90
C GLU A 137 -11.32 4.74 -9.22
N LEU A 138 -11.41 6.03 -8.89
CA LEU A 138 -12.63 6.62 -8.33
C LEU A 138 -13.83 6.47 -9.28
N ALA A 139 -13.63 6.62 -10.59
CA ALA A 139 -14.67 6.43 -11.59
C ALA A 139 -15.26 5.00 -11.65
N LYS A 140 -14.55 4.00 -11.12
CA LYS A 140 -15.02 2.61 -11.00
C LYS A 140 -16.02 2.41 -9.85
N GLY A 141 -16.22 3.41 -8.99
CA GLY A 141 -17.10 3.33 -7.81
C GLY A 141 -16.50 2.42 -6.72
N PRO A 142 -15.35 2.78 -6.14
CA PRO A 142 -14.74 1.99 -5.07
C PRO A 142 -15.68 1.88 -3.87
N ASP A 143 -15.54 0.79 -3.14
CA ASP A 143 -16.25 0.60 -1.89
C ASP A 143 -15.67 1.49 -0.77
N ARG A 144 -16.36 1.54 0.38
CA ARG A 144 -15.97 2.34 1.52
C ARG A 144 -14.59 1.94 2.06
N SER A 145 -14.29 0.65 2.10
CA SER A 145 -13.01 0.16 2.60
C SER A 145 -11.84 0.63 1.74
N ALA A 146 -11.99 0.63 0.41
CA ALA A 146 -10.97 1.13 -0.51
C ALA A 146 -10.74 2.64 -0.36
N LEU A 147 -11.83 3.42 -0.13
CA LEU A 147 -11.73 4.86 0.15
C LEU A 147 -10.99 5.13 1.46
N ASP A 148 -11.34 4.41 2.54
CA ASP A 148 -10.73 4.56 3.86
C ASP A 148 -9.22 4.25 3.82
N GLN A 149 -8.84 3.17 3.15
CA GLN A 149 -7.44 2.81 2.94
C GLN A 149 -6.70 3.86 2.13
N ALA A 150 -7.32 4.37 1.05
CA ALA A 150 -6.70 5.38 0.20
C ALA A 150 -6.46 6.70 0.94
N VAL A 151 -7.40 7.16 1.78
CA VAL A 151 -7.21 8.34 2.64
C VAL A 151 -6.05 8.13 3.62
N GLY A 152 -5.97 6.95 4.24
CA GLY A 152 -4.85 6.60 5.11
C GLY A 152 -3.50 6.66 4.38
N ARG A 153 -3.44 6.14 3.17
CA ARG A 153 -2.22 6.19 2.35
C ARG A 153 -1.89 7.61 1.88
N ALA A 154 -2.86 8.38 1.39
CA ALA A 154 -2.66 9.78 1.05
C ALA A 154 -2.10 10.58 2.24
N ALA A 155 -2.60 10.32 3.45
CA ALA A 155 -2.08 10.90 4.67
C ALA A 155 -0.66 10.43 4.97
N GLN A 156 -0.35 9.15 4.84
CA GLN A 156 0.98 8.60 5.10
C GLN A 156 2.07 9.22 4.21
N TYR A 157 1.72 9.55 2.97
CA TYR A 157 2.67 10.03 1.95
C TYR A 157 2.53 11.53 1.64
N ASP A 158 1.75 12.27 2.45
CA ASP A 158 1.50 13.71 2.26
C ASP A 158 0.97 14.09 0.87
N ASN A 159 0.21 13.18 0.25
CA ASN A 159 -0.35 13.40 -1.09
C ASN A 159 -1.63 14.26 -1.02
N ALA A 160 -1.45 15.59 -1.00
CA ALA A 160 -2.54 16.55 -0.92
C ALA A 160 -3.48 16.49 -2.13
N GLY A 161 -2.95 16.19 -3.32
CA GLY A 161 -3.76 16.06 -4.54
C GLY A 161 -4.69 14.84 -4.50
N ALA A 162 -4.17 13.69 -4.09
CA ALA A 162 -4.99 12.50 -3.90
C ALA A 162 -6.03 12.71 -2.79
N LEU A 163 -5.64 13.34 -1.66
CA LEU A 163 -6.57 13.67 -0.59
C LEU A 163 -7.76 14.50 -1.09
N ALA A 164 -7.51 15.54 -1.89
CA ALA A 164 -8.61 16.38 -2.44
C ALA A 164 -9.61 15.53 -3.22
N LEU A 165 -9.14 14.70 -4.15
CA LEU A 165 -9.99 13.83 -4.96
C LEU A 165 -10.78 12.81 -4.13
N LEU A 166 -10.15 12.25 -3.11
CA LEU A 166 -10.79 11.29 -2.21
C LEU A 166 -11.88 11.93 -1.38
N LEU A 167 -11.63 13.14 -0.82
CA LEU A 167 -12.62 13.87 -0.05
C LEU A 167 -13.80 14.36 -0.93
N GLU A 168 -13.55 14.78 -2.18
CA GLU A 168 -14.58 15.09 -3.17
C GLU A 168 -15.44 13.86 -3.50
N ALA A 169 -14.84 12.67 -3.52
CA ALA A 169 -15.54 11.40 -3.72
C ALA A 169 -16.29 10.90 -2.47
N GLY A 170 -16.28 11.66 -1.37
CA GLY A 170 -17.01 11.33 -0.14
C GLY A 170 -16.25 10.46 0.86
N ALA A 171 -14.92 10.35 0.73
CA ALA A 171 -14.08 9.74 1.76
C ALA A 171 -14.11 10.60 3.05
N ASP A 172 -13.88 9.96 4.19
CA ASP A 172 -13.87 10.63 5.49
C ASP A 172 -12.48 10.48 6.15
N MET A 173 -11.90 11.59 6.61
CA MET A 173 -10.63 11.57 7.35
C MET A 173 -10.69 10.77 8.65
N ARG A 174 -11.87 10.58 9.25
CA ARG A 174 -12.07 9.71 10.41
C ARG A 174 -11.69 8.27 10.12
N ASP A 175 -11.85 7.83 8.90
CA ASP A 175 -11.58 6.45 8.49
C ASP A 175 -10.08 6.21 8.35
N ALA A 176 -9.29 7.24 7.99
CA ALA A 176 -7.83 7.18 8.01
C ALA A 176 -7.25 6.81 9.37
N THR A 177 -8.02 7.01 10.45
CA THR A 177 -7.58 6.79 11.83
C THR A 177 -7.98 5.42 12.38
N ARG A 178 -8.79 4.65 11.65
CA ARG A 178 -9.20 3.28 12.05
C ARG A 178 -8.07 2.27 11.92
N GLU A 179 -7.09 2.55 11.06
CA GLU A 179 -5.90 1.71 10.96
C GLU A 179 -5.06 1.81 12.24
N PRO A 180 -4.57 0.68 12.82
CA PRO A 180 -3.82 0.67 14.09
C PRO A 180 -2.60 1.58 14.11
N GLN A 181 -2.00 1.82 12.94
CA GLN A 181 -0.87 2.72 12.77
C GLN A 181 -1.23 4.21 12.90
N PHE A 182 -2.50 4.58 12.74
CA PHE A 182 -3.00 5.95 12.84
C PHE A 182 -3.84 6.16 14.11
N ARG A 183 -3.35 5.74 15.28
CA ARG A 183 -4.00 6.05 16.57
C ARG A 183 -4.00 7.54 16.92
N ARG A 184 -3.62 8.41 15.99
CA ARG A 184 -3.41 9.85 16.16
C ARG A 184 -4.07 10.60 15.02
N CYS A 185 -4.23 11.90 15.19
CA CYS A 185 -4.75 12.75 14.13
C CYS A 185 -3.89 12.63 12.86
N ALA A 186 -4.52 12.27 11.75
CA ALA A 186 -3.84 12.08 10.46
C ALA A 186 -3.25 13.39 9.88
N LEU A 187 -3.59 14.56 10.45
CA LEU A 187 -3.01 15.86 10.07
C LEU A 187 -1.71 16.18 10.80
N VAL A 188 -1.41 15.48 11.90
CA VAL A 188 -0.21 15.73 12.70
C VAL A 188 1.03 15.14 11.99
N GLY A 189 2.09 15.95 11.88
CA GLY A 189 3.33 15.56 11.22
C GLY A 189 3.23 15.51 9.69
N ARG A 190 2.25 16.22 9.11
CA ARG A 190 2.04 16.34 7.66
C ARG A 190 2.61 17.67 7.14
N LYS A 191 2.79 17.74 5.81
CA LYS A 191 3.19 18.99 5.16
C LYS A 191 2.05 20.02 5.18
N PRO A 192 2.35 21.32 5.19
CA PRO A 192 1.34 22.38 5.19
C PRO A 192 0.31 22.27 4.05
N ALA A 193 0.74 21.85 2.86
CA ALA A 193 -0.15 21.64 1.72
C ALA A 193 -1.22 20.58 1.98
N PHE A 194 -0.86 19.46 2.63
CA PHE A 194 -1.80 18.41 3.01
C PHE A 194 -2.81 18.92 4.04
N VAL A 195 -2.35 19.59 5.08
CA VAL A 195 -3.22 20.17 6.13
C VAL A 195 -4.17 21.20 5.52
N ARG A 196 -3.67 22.08 4.66
CA ARG A 196 -4.50 23.10 3.97
C ARG A 196 -5.59 22.44 3.14
N THR A 197 -5.28 21.37 2.39
CA THR A 197 -6.28 20.63 1.60
C THR A 197 -7.33 20.03 2.49
N ALA A 198 -6.97 19.35 3.57
CA ALA A 198 -7.93 18.77 4.51
C ALA A 198 -8.88 19.84 5.09
N LEU A 199 -8.35 20.96 5.55
CA LEU A 199 -9.14 22.05 6.11
C LEU A 199 -10.04 22.73 5.07
N ALA A 200 -9.60 22.87 3.82
CA ALA A 200 -10.43 23.36 2.72
C ALA A 200 -11.65 22.47 2.46
N HIS A 201 -11.53 21.17 2.71
CA HIS A 201 -12.63 20.20 2.67
C HIS A 201 -13.37 20.04 4.02
N ARG A 202 -13.23 21.02 4.91
CA ARG A 202 -13.96 21.12 6.19
C ARG A 202 -13.67 19.96 7.15
N VAL A 203 -12.47 19.39 7.11
CA VAL A 203 -12.04 18.45 8.13
C VAL A 203 -11.91 19.19 9.47
N THR A 204 -12.62 18.71 10.48
CA THR A 204 -12.72 19.32 11.82
C THR A 204 -11.96 18.50 12.85
N ALA A 205 -11.72 19.04 14.04
CA ALA A 205 -10.94 18.37 15.08
C ALA A 205 -11.54 17.04 15.53
N ASP A 206 -12.85 16.86 15.44
CA ASP A 206 -13.56 15.62 15.75
C ASP A 206 -13.34 14.51 14.72
N ALA A 207 -12.77 14.83 13.55
CA ALA A 207 -12.33 13.83 12.57
C ALA A 207 -11.02 13.14 12.98
N CYS A 208 -10.37 13.60 14.03
CA CYS A 208 -9.11 13.07 14.51
C CYS A 208 -9.23 12.46 15.90
N PRO A 209 -8.64 11.28 16.18
CA PRO A 209 -8.38 10.86 17.53
C PRO A 209 -7.55 11.93 18.24
N ASN A 210 -7.95 12.34 19.45
CA ASN A 210 -7.29 13.40 20.21
C ASN A 210 -7.13 14.72 19.43
N GLY A 211 -8.10 15.06 18.55
CA GLY A 211 -8.06 16.29 17.76
C GLY A 211 -7.95 17.55 18.59
N GLU A 212 -8.41 17.53 19.84
CA GLU A 212 -8.25 18.59 20.82
C GLU A 212 -6.78 18.91 21.14
N THR A 213 -5.87 17.90 21.07
CA THR A 213 -4.43 18.06 21.30
C THR A 213 -3.63 18.20 20.02
N ALA A 214 -4.26 18.21 18.85
CA ALA A 214 -3.59 18.15 17.55
C ALA A 214 -2.61 19.32 17.31
N VAL A 215 -2.95 20.54 17.74
CA VAL A 215 -2.05 21.70 17.63
C VAL A 215 -0.78 21.46 18.47
N ARG A 216 -0.94 20.99 19.69
CA ARG A 216 0.19 20.66 20.56
C ARG A 216 1.04 19.53 19.96
N GLU A 217 0.40 18.47 19.49
CA GLU A 217 1.10 17.34 18.85
C GLU A 217 1.84 17.75 17.57
N ALA A 218 1.27 18.69 16.79
CA ALA A 218 1.95 19.25 15.62
C ALA A 218 3.26 19.96 16.02
N VAL A 219 3.26 20.73 17.12
CA VAL A 219 4.47 21.38 17.64
C VAL A 219 5.44 20.35 18.21
N GLU A 220 4.97 19.35 18.94
CA GLU A 220 5.81 18.32 19.54
C GLU A 220 6.57 17.51 18.47
N ARG A 221 5.90 17.15 17.37
CA ARG A 221 6.41 16.28 16.30
C ARG A 221 7.03 17.02 15.13
N GLY A 222 6.77 18.30 15.00
CA GLY A 222 7.35 19.11 13.95
C GLY A 222 8.88 19.02 13.94
N GLN A 223 9.46 19.05 12.75
CA GLN A 223 10.90 18.96 12.53
C GLN A 223 11.49 20.30 12.08
N ASP A 224 10.67 21.18 11.53
CA ASP A 224 11.04 22.50 11.06
C ASP A 224 10.14 23.56 11.65
N ASP A 225 10.73 24.67 12.12
CA ASP A 225 10.00 25.75 12.82
C ASP A 225 9.05 26.49 11.87
N ALA A 226 9.46 26.77 10.63
CA ALA A 226 8.64 27.54 9.70
C ALA A 226 7.46 26.70 9.19
N GLU A 227 7.67 25.42 8.82
CA GLU A 227 6.59 24.52 8.42
C GLU A 227 5.61 24.26 9.56
N THR A 228 6.12 24.08 10.78
CA THR A 228 5.27 23.86 11.95
C THR A 228 4.46 25.09 12.28
N ALA A 229 5.05 26.28 12.18
CA ALA A 229 4.34 27.55 12.38
C ALA A 229 3.18 27.71 11.38
N GLU A 230 3.38 27.35 10.13
CA GLU A 230 2.32 27.38 9.12
C GLU A 230 1.20 26.40 9.45
N ILE A 231 1.52 25.16 9.83
CA ILE A 231 0.53 24.15 10.24
C ILE A 231 -0.27 24.63 11.45
N VAL A 232 0.40 25.15 12.47
CA VAL A 232 -0.23 25.70 13.66
C VAL A 232 -1.20 26.83 13.29
N ALA A 233 -0.75 27.78 12.45
CA ALA A 233 -1.59 28.87 11.98
C ALA A 233 -2.83 28.38 11.24
N LEU A 234 -2.69 27.37 10.36
CA LEU A 234 -3.79 26.76 9.61
C LEU A 234 -4.82 26.08 10.54
N LEU A 235 -4.34 25.28 11.51
CA LEU A 235 -5.20 24.57 12.47
C LEU A 235 -5.97 25.57 13.35
N MET A 236 -5.27 26.58 13.89
CA MET A 236 -5.88 27.57 14.75
C MET A 236 -6.87 28.47 13.99
N ALA A 237 -6.56 28.85 12.75
CA ALA A 237 -7.51 29.58 11.89
C ALA A 237 -8.79 28.77 11.59
N ALA A 238 -8.69 27.44 11.59
CA ALA A 238 -9.83 26.53 11.48
C ALA A 238 -10.54 26.26 12.83
N GLY A 239 -10.15 26.94 13.90
CA GLY A 239 -10.81 26.86 15.21
C GLY A 239 -10.28 25.74 16.13
N TRP A 240 -9.14 25.12 15.79
CA TRP A 240 -8.56 24.10 16.64
C TRP A 240 -7.83 24.71 17.85
N SER A 241 -7.95 24.07 19.01
CA SER A 241 -7.41 24.61 20.27
C SER A 241 -5.91 24.34 20.43
N ALA A 242 -5.16 25.38 20.82
CA ALA A 242 -3.76 25.24 21.28
C ALA A 242 -3.63 25.05 22.79
N ALA A 243 -4.72 25.17 23.54
CA ALA A 243 -4.71 25.12 25.00
C ALA A 243 -4.81 23.71 25.58
N ALA A 244 -5.29 22.74 24.80
CA ALA A 244 -5.47 21.37 25.24
C ALA A 244 -4.13 20.67 25.47
N THR A 245 -4.01 20.01 26.63
CA THR A 245 -2.85 19.21 27.01
C THR A 245 -3.29 17.80 27.40
N PRO A 246 -2.54 16.76 27.01
CA PRO A 246 -2.83 15.40 27.44
C PRO A 246 -2.49 15.19 28.92
N GLU A 247 -3.11 14.22 29.55
CA GLU A 247 -2.91 13.95 30.99
C GLU A 247 -1.46 13.59 31.35
N TYR A 248 -0.75 12.95 30.45
CA TYR A 248 0.62 12.46 30.68
C TYR A 248 1.70 13.55 30.53
N ASP A 249 1.41 14.64 29.84
CA ASP A 249 2.33 15.78 29.66
C ASP A 249 1.54 17.10 29.59
N ARG A 250 1.61 17.87 30.66
CA ARG A 250 0.84 19.11 30.83
C ARG A 250 1.46 20.34 30.15
N ARG A 251 2.58 20.17 29.44
CA ARG A 251 3.17 21.28 28.69
C ARG A 251 2.25 21.71 27.57
N THR A 252 2.05 22.99 27.43
CA THR A 252 1.30 23.59 26.33
C THR A 252 2.11 23.58 25.01
N ALA A 253 1.44 23.80 23.89
CA ALA A 253 2.11 23.97 22.59
C ALA A 253 3.17 25.09 22.65
N ALA A 254 2.88 26.20 23.35
CA ALA A 254 3.79 27.32 23.47
C ALA A 254 5.04 26.97 24.30
N GLU A 255 4.90 26.23 25.40
CA GLU A 255 6.04 25.79 26.22
C GLU A 255 6.94 24.81 25.46
N ILE A 256 6.36 23.91 24.63
CA ILE A 256 7.13 22.99 23.80
C ILE A 256 7.87 23.78 22.72
N ALA A 257 7.21 24.71 22.01
CA ALA A 257 7.84 25.56 21.00
C ALA A 257 8.99 26.39 21.58
N ALA A 258 8.79 26.97 22.75
CA ALA A 258 9.83 27.73 23.47
C ALA A 258 11.01 26.83 23.86
N ALA A 259 10.77 25.63 24.35
CA ALA A 259 11.83 24.68 24.70
C ALA A 259 12.64 24.23 23.47
N LYS A 260 12.01 24.16 22.28
CA LYS A 260 12.68 23.92 20.99
C LYS A 260 13.35 25.15 20.40
N GLN A 261 13.20 26.32 21.01
CA GLN A 261 13.66 27.63 20.51
C GLN A 261 13.03 28.01 19.14
N TRP A 262 11.80 27.62 18.90
CA TRP A 262 11.06 27.84 17.66
C TRP A 262 10.34 29.18 17.67
N THR A 263 10.98 30.19 17.13
CA THR A 263 10.49 31.58 17.15
C THR A 263 9.28 31.82 16.26
N HIS A 264 9.22 31.18 15.09
CA HIS A 264 8.10 31.29 14.16
C HIS A 264 6.84 30.64 14.75
N THR A 265 6.98 29.44 15.32
CA THR A 265 5.86 28.71 15.95
C THR A 265 5.33 29.45 17.17
N VAL A 266 6.21 30.01 18.03
CA VAL A 266 5.80 30.85 19.17
C VAL A 266 5.02 32.07 18.69
N ALA A 267 5.48 32.75 17.64
CA ALA A 267 4.77 33.88 17.07
C ALA A 267 3.40 33.50 16.49
N ALA A 268 3.30 32.36 15.79
CA ALA A 268 2.04 31.85 15.26
C ALA A 268 1.02 31.55 16.36
N LEU A 269 1.45 30.89 17.45
CA LEU A 269 0.60 30.61 18.61
C LEU A 269 0.11 31.90 19.29
N ALA A 270 0.98 32.90 19.45
CA ALA A 270 0.62 34.19 20.08
C ALA A 270 -0.30 35.04 19.17
N ALA A 271 -0.21 34.95 17.88
CA ALA A 271 -1.05 35.70 16.95
C ALA A 271 -2.52 35.23 16.96
N ALA A 272 -2.73 33.93 17.10
CA ALA A 272 -4.05 33.32 17.06
C ALA A 272 -4.80 33.37 18.41
N THR A 273 -4.17 33.79 19.48
CA THR A 273 -4.81 33.99 20.80
C THR A 273 -5.32 35.42 21.03
N ARG A 274 -5.16 36.32 20.05
CA ARG A 274 -5.67 37.71 20.05
C ARG A 274 -6.97 37.81 19.29
#